data_81ac6546dea5b1c14b53082be2c91866
#
_entry.id   81ac6546dea5b1c14b53082be2c91866
#
_cell.length_a   1.000
_cell.length_b   1.000
_cell.length_c   1.000
_cell.angle_alpha   90.00
_cell.angle_beta   90.00
_cell.angle_gamma   90.00
#
_symmetry.space_group_name_H-M   'P 1'
#
loop_
_entity.id
_entity.type
_entity.pdbx_description
1 polymer ?
#
loop_
_entity_poly.entity_id
_entity_poly.type
_entity_poly.pdbx_seq_one_letter_code
_entity_poly.pdbx_strand_id
1 'polypeptide(L)'
;MLSIFYTRKEIATRISILYTGNILATAFAGLIAIGIFKLDGAVNLAGWQWLFIIQGIATFVVAIVAGFILPDDPLNTKWLTPEERILANNRILLDTVGEKGVVSPFAGLKAAASDPKLWLFAFMQHMHLAANGFKNFFPTVVKTLEFNTEITLALTCPPYLIAGFCSIAYSYSSGRFNERTWHITVAKAVAIFGFVLGFATLNMGAKYFAMIVFSIGKTCPLRVPQTYPY
;
A
#
# COMPACT_ATOMS: atom_id res chain seq x y z
N MET A 1 -11.77 7.85 7.67
CA MET A 1 -11.09 9.09 8.01
C MET A 1 -10.79 9.97 6.79
N LEU A 2 -9.96 9.57 5.82
CA LEU A 2 -9.67 10.42 4.64
C LEU A 2 -10.91 10.87 3.88
N SER A 3 -11.94 10.03 3.75
CA SER A 3 -13.19 10.37 3.06
C SER A 3 -14.08 11.38 3.80
N ILE A 4 -13.80 11.66 5.06
CA ILE A 4 -14.53 12.65 5.87
C ILE A 4 -13.95 14.06 5.70
N PHE A 5 -12.63 14.15 5.35
CA PHE A 5 -11.91 15.41 5.22
C PHE A 5 -11.64 15.85 3.78
N TYR A 6 -11.64 14.90 2.82
CA TYR A 6 -11.23 15.15 1.44
C TYR A 6 -12.29 14.76 0.43
N THR A 7 -12.45 15.60 -0.57
CA THR A 7 -13.36 15.37 -1.71
C THR A 7 -12.87 14.19 -2.57
N ARG A 8 -13.76 13.63 -3.39
CA ARG A 8 -13.44 12.51 -4.30
C ARG A 8 -12.25 12.79 -5.23
N LYS A 9 -12.07 14.05 -5.63
CA LYS A 9 -10.94 14.45 -6.47
C LYS A 9 -9.62 14.44 -5.73
N GLU A 10 -9.61 14.81 -4.47
CA GLU A 10 -8.41 14.96 -3.64
C GLU A 10 -7.98 13.67 -2.94
N ILE A 11 -8.95 12.84 -2.54
CA ILE A 11 -8.70 11.60 -1.80
C ILE A 11 -7.75 10.68 -2.54
N ALA A 12 -7.82 10.66 -3.87
CA ALA A 12 -6.97 9.84 -4.71
C ALA A 12 -5.47 10.17 -4.56
N THR A 13 -5.12 11.46 -4.49
CA THR A 13 -3.74 11.91 -4.28
C THR A 13 -3.26 11.59 -2.86
N ARG A 14 -4.12 11.79 -1.86
CA ARG A 14 -3.80 11.50 -0.45
C ARG A 14 -3.57 10.02 -0.20
N ILE A 15 -4.41 9.16 -0.77
CA ILE A 15 -4.20 7.70 -0.73
C ILE A 15 -2.88 7.32 -1.40
N SER A 16 -2.51 7.95 -2.52
CA SER A 16 -1.23 7.65 -3.19
C SER A 16 -0.02 7.99 -2.31
N ILE A 17 -0.06 9.12 -1.60
CA ILE A 17 1.00 9.51 -0.65
C ILE A 17 1.11 8.45 0.47
N LEU A 18 -0.03 7.98 1.00
CA LEU A 18 -0.06 6.96 2.04
C LEU A 18 0.53 5.62 1.55
N TYR A 19 0.20 5.21 0.32
CA TYR A 19 0.79 4.02 -0.30
C TYR A 19 2.29 4.16 -0.56
N THR A 20 2.78 5.33 -0.91
CA THR A 20 4.22 5.60 -1.04
C THR A 20 4.94 5.35 0.27
N GLY A 21 4.36 5.77 1.40
CA GLY A 21 4.89 5.48 2.73
C GLY A 21 4.99 3.97 3.00
N ASN A 22 3.98 3.18 2.60
CA ASN A 22 4.00 1.72 2.72
C ASN A 22 5.12 1.06 1.89
N ILE A 23 5.36 1.56 0.67
CA ILE A 23 6.44 1.07 -0.20
C ILE A 23 7.81 1.37 0.43
N LEU A 24 8.01 2.58 0.92
CA LEU A 24 9.24 2.99 1.60
C LEU A 24 9.47 2.16 2.88
N ALA A 25 8.44 1.95 3.69
CA ALA A 25 8.53 1.09 4.87
C ALA A 25 8.97 -0.33 4.50
N THR A 26 8.42 -0.89 3.42
CA THR A 26 8.81 -2.22 2.93
C THR A 26 10.27 -2.24 2.43
N ALA A 27 10.72 -1.19 1.75
CA ALA A 27 12.10 -1.08 1.27
C ALA A 27 13.11 -1.04 2.43
N PHE A 28 12.81 -0.25 3.46
CA PHE A 28 13.71 -0.08 4.60
C PHE A 28 13.60 -1.16 5.67
N ALA A 29 12.56 -1.99 5.64
CA ALA A 29 12.35 -3.04 6.64
C ALA A 29 13.56 -3.98 6.79
N GLY A 30 14.16 -4.41 5.68
CA GLY A 30 15.36 -5.24 5.68
C GLY A 30 16.59 -4.54 6.28
N LEU A 31 16.79 -3.25 5.97
CA LEU A 31 17.90 -2.47 6.51
C LEU A 31 17.75 -2.23 8.01
N ILE A 32 16.54 -1.95 8.48
CA ILE A 32 16.22 -1.82 9.91
C ILE A 32 16.50 -3.15 10.62
N ALA A 33 16.09 -4.27 10.03
CA ALA A 33 16.33 -5.60 10.59
C ALA A 33 17.83 -5.88 10.74
N ILE A 34 18.68 -5.53 9.76
CA ILE A 34 20.14 -5.67 9.86
C ILE A 34 20.69 -4.89 11.06
N GLY A 35 20.24 -3.64 11.24
CA GLY A 35 20.67 -2.81 12.37
C GLY A 35 20.28 -3.42 13.71
N ILE A 36 19.08 -3.95 13.81
CA ILE A 36 18.55 -4.56 15.04
C ILE A 36 19.23 -5.90 15.34
N PHE A 37 19.53 -6.73 14.33
CA PHE A 37 20.18 -8.02 14.52
C PHE A 37 21.62 -7.91 15.07
N LYS A 38 22.24 -6.74 14.98
CA LYS A 38 23.52 -6.48 15.68
C LYS A 38 23.39 -6.50 17.21
N LEU A 39 22.17 -6.42 17.73
CA LEU A 39 21.86 -6.56 19.15
C LEU A 39 21.65 -8.03 19.58
N ASP A 40 21.87 -8.99 18.69
CA ASP A 40 21.73 -10.40 19.00
C ASP A 40 22.62 -10.81 20.18
N GLY A 41 22.05 -11.50 21.16
CA GLY A 41 22.74 -11.86 22.41
C GLY A 41 22.81 -10.75 23.46
N ALA A 42 22.48 -9.51 23.14
CA ALA A 42 22.41 -8.44 24.14
C ALA A 42 21.29 -8.73 25.15
N VAL A 43 21.64 -8.65 26.46
CA VAL A 43 20.72 -8.93 27.57
C VAL A 43 20.08 -10.34 27.48
N ASN A 44 20.80 -11.33 26.95
CA ASN A 44 20.32 -12.69 26.71
C ASN A 44 19.08 -12.80 25.82
N LEU A 45 18.82 -11.80 24.97
CA LEU A 45 17.72 -11.79 24.02
C LEU A 45 18.23 -12.09 22.61
N ALA A 46 17.49 -12.92 21.87
CA ALA A 46 17.77 -13.19 20.48
C ALA A 46 17.41 -11.99 19.58
N GLY A 47 18.11 -11.81 18.46
CA GLY A 47 17.91 -10.65 17.55
C GLY A 47 16.48 -10.47 17.08
N TRP A 48 15.73 -11.56 16.84
CA TRP A 48 14.32 -11.46 16.46
C TRP A 48 13.43 -10.90 17.61
N GLN A 49 13.77 -11.16 18.87
CA GLN A 49 13.05 -10.60 20.03
C GLN A 49 13.26 -9.08 20.11
N TRP A 50 14.48 -8.61 19.88
CA TRP A 50 14.78 -7.18 19.79
C TRP A 50 13.97 -6.51 18.66
N LEU A 51 13.81 -7.17 17.53
CA LEU A 51 13.03 -6.64 16.42
C LEU A 51 11.57 -6.39 16.83
N PHE A 52 10.94 -7.35 17.51
CA PHE A 52 9.56 -7.18 17.99
C PHE A 52 9.44 -6.12 19.08
N ILE A 53 10.39 -6.07 20.02
CA ILE A 53 10.38 -5.08 21.10
C ILE A 53 10.49 -3.66 20.52
N ILE A 54 11.48 -3.40 19.66
CA ILE A 54 11.73 -2.06 19.12
C ILE A 54 10.56 -1.63 18.23
N GLN A 55 10.06 -2.48 17.33
CA GLN A 55 8.93 -2.16 16.48
C GLN A 55 7.64 -2.00 17.29
N GLY A 56 7.44 -2.82 18.33
CA GLY A 56 6.30 -2.71 19.23
C GLY A 56 6.28 -1.38 19.97
N ILE A 57 7.42 -0.98 20.57
CA ILE A 57 7.54 0.31 21.25
C ILE A 57 7.32 1.47 20.26
N ALA A 58 7.94 1.43 19.09
CA ALA A 58 7.76 2.47 18.07
C ALA A 58 6.29 2.61 17.64
N THR A 59 5.61 1.48 17.41
CA THR A 59 4.18 1.46 17.06
C THR A 59 3.33 2.02 18.18
N PHE A 60 3.61 1.66 19.44
CA PHE A 60 2.89 2.16 20.60
C PHE A 60 3.03 3.67 20.76
N VAL A 61 4.25 4.21 20.63
CA VAL A 61 4.50 5.66 20.68
C VAL A 61 3.76 6.37 19.57
N VAL A 62 3.85 5.87 18.32
CA VAL A 62 3.14 6.47 17.19
C VAL A 62 1.61 6.42 17.40
N ALA A 63 1.07 5.33 17.95
CA ALA A 63 -0.37 5.22 18.25
C ALA A 63 -0.83 6.25 19.28
N ILE A 64 -0.06 6.46 20.34
CA ILE A 64 -0.35 7.50 21.35
C ILE A 64 -0.35 8.89 20.69
N VAL A 65 0.72 9.21 19.96
CA VAL A 65 0.85 10.51 19.28
C VAL A 65 -0.30 10.71 18.28
N ALA A 66 -0.64 9.67 17.52
CA ALA A 66 -1.76 9.70 16.59
C ALA A 66 -3.11 9.96 17.30
N GLY A 67 -3.33 9.35 18.47
CA GLY A 67 -4.53 9.55 19.27
C GLY A 67 -4.74 11.01 19.72
N PHE A 68 -3.64 11.77 19.91
CA PHE A 68 -3.74 13.20 20.26
C PHE A 68 -3.83 14.13 19.04
N ILE A 69 -3.26 13.72 17.91
CA ILE A 69 -3.15 14.59 16.71
C ILE A 69 -4.29 14.35 15.72
N LEU A 70 -4.75 13.10 15.58
CA LEU A 70 -5.74 12.77 14.56
C LEU A 70 -7.14 13.32 14.95
N PRO A 71 -7.77 14.11 14.08
CA PRO A 71 -9.11 14.61 14.30
C PRO A 71 -10.16 13.53 13.99
N ASP A 72 -11.24 13.49 14.77
CA ASP A 72 -12.33 12.56 14.56
C ASP A 72 -13.29 13.02 13.45
N ASP A 73 -13.67 14.29 13.47
CA ASP A 73 -14.65 14.90 12.56
C ASP A 73 -14.26 16.36 12.27
N PRO A 74 -14.49 16.88 11.04
CA PRO A 74 -14.27 18.28 10.71
C PRO A 74 -14.94 19.27 11.68
N LEU A 75 -16.14 18.96 12.15
CA LEU A 75 -16.88 19.83 13.08
C LEU A 75 -16.27 19.88 14.49
N ASN A 76 -15.60 18.82 14.94
CA ASN A 76 -15.02 18.71 16.27
C ASN A 76 -13.51 19.00 16.30
N THR A 77 -12.91 19.27 15.16
CA THR A 77 -11.46 19.48 15.04
C THR A 77 -11.02 20.77 15.73
N LYS A 78 -10.19 20.66 16.77
CA LYS A 78 -9.80 21.78 17.64
C LYS A 78 -8.96 22.86 16.97
N TRP A 79 -8.18 22.51 15.96
CA TRP A 79 -7.26 23.43 15.27
C TRP A 79 -7.90 24.24 14.12
N LEU A 80 -9.15 23.92 13.73
CA LEU A 80 -9.91 24.68 12.73
C LEU A 80 -10.74 25.78 13.41
N THR A 81 -10.79 26.93 12.78
CA THR A 81 -11.72 28.01 13.18
C THR A 81 -13.17 27.58 12.96
N PRO A 82 -14.14 28.16 13.67
CA PRO A 82 -15.56 27.80 13.48
C PRO A 82 -16.04 27.90 12.03
N GLU A 83 -15.57 28.92 11.31
CA GLU A 83 -15.90 29.12 9.89
C GLU A 83 -15.31 28.04 9.00
N GLU A 84 -14.05 27.65 9.23
CA GLU A 84 -13.38 26.57 8.49
C GLU A 84 -14.03 25.22 8.73
N ARG A 85 -14.54 24.94 9.95
CA ARG A 85 -15.28 23.69 10.25
C ARG A 85 -16.55 23.58 9.41
N ILE A 86 -17.33 24.66 9.35
CA ILE A 86 -18.56 24.72 8.56
C ILE A 86 -18.24 24.57 7.08
N LEU A 87 -17.21 25.27 6.58
CA LEU A 87 -16.79 25.18 5.20
C LEU A 87 -16.33 23.77 4.83
N ALA A 88 -15.51 23.13 5.67
CA ALA A 88 -15.03 21.78 5.46
C ALA A 88 -16.18 20.77 5.41
N ASN A 89 -17.12 20.86 6.33
CA ASN A 89 -18.30 19.99 6.36
C ASN A 89 -19.20 20.18 5.14
N ASN A 90 -19.52 21.43 4.78
CA ASN A 90 -20.37 21.74 3.63
C ASN A 90 -19.73 21.27 2.32
N ARG A 91 -18.41 21.39 2.17
CA ARG A 91 -17.66 20.92 1.01
C ARG A 91 -17.78 19.40 0.81
N ILE A 92 -17.77 18.64 1.88
CA ILE A 92 -17.94 17.18 1.83
C ILE A 92 -19.40 16.82 1.55
N LEU A 93 -20.36 17.52 2.15
CA LEU A 93 -21.78 17.30 1.88
C LEU A 93 -22.14 17.54 0.42
N LEU A 94 -21.58 18.58 -0.19
CA LEU A 94 -21.79 18.89 -1.62
C LEU A 94 -21.14 17.85 -2.56
N ASP A 95 -20.04 17.21 -2.15
CA ASP A 95 -19.35 16.17 -2.94
C ASP A 95 -20.00 14.79 -2.75
N THR A 96 -20.82 14.61 -1.70
CA THR A 96 -21.47 13.34 -1.40
C THR A 96 -22.80 13.27 -2.15
N VAL A 97 -22.84 12.51 -3.23
CA VAL A 97 -24.05 12.24 -3.99
C VAL A 97 -24.82 11.11 -3.31
N GLY A 98 -26.03 11.40 -2.84
CA GLY A 98 -26.93 10.43 -2.25
C GLY A 98 -27.39 10.79 -0.83
N GLU A 99 -28.68 10.66 -0.58
CA GLU A 99 -29.23 10.76 0.76
C GLU A 99 -28.62 9.65 1.64
N LYS A 100 -28.20 10.03 2.84
CA LYS A 100 -27.89 9.07 3.91
C LYS A 100 -29.20 8.45 4.39
N GLY A 101 -29.81 7.61 3.58
CA GLY A 101 -30.90 6.75 4.02
C GLY A 101 -30.39 5.86 5.14
N VAL A 102 -31.09 5.83 6.27
CA VAL A 102 -30.81 4.87 7.34
C VAL A 102 -31.21 3.49 6.84
N VAL A 103 -30.30 2.83 6.12
CA VAL A 103 -30.50 1.47 5.67
C VAL A 103 -30.05 0.55 6.80
N SER A 104 -30.90 -0.39 7.20
CA SER A 104 -30.51 -1.43 8.16
C SER A 104 -29.26 -2.14 7.67
N PRO A 105 -28.25 -2.40 8.52
CA PRO A 105 -26.99 -3.09 8.13
C PRO A 105 -27.26 -4.43 7.41
N PHE A 106 -28.30 -5.15 7.81
CA PHE A 106 -28.69 -6.42 7.21
C PHE A 106 -29.26 -6.25 5.80
N ALA A 107 -30.08 -5.22 5.57
CA ALA A 107 -30.61 -4.89 4.26
C ALA A 107 -29.47 -4.45 3.30
N GLY A 108 -28.52 -3.66 3.80
CA GLY A 108 -27.33 -3.28 3.06
C GLY A 108 -26.46 -4.48 2.69
N LEU A 109 -26.24 -5.41 3.60
CA LEU A 109 -25.51 -6.66 3.35
C LEU A 109 -26.19 -7.53 2.29
N LYS A 110 -27.51 -7.68 2.36
CA LYS A 110 -28.28 -8.44 1.38
C LYS A 110 -28.21 -7.80 0.00
N ALA A 111 -28.37 -6.48 -0.09
CA ALA A 111 -28.24 -5.75 -1.35
C ALA A 111 -26.83 -5.91 -1.96
N ALA A 112 -25.80 -5.77 -1.15
CA ALA A 112 -24.40 -5.96 -1.57
C ALA A 112 -24.14 -7.40 -2.05
N ALA A 113 -24.62 -8.41 -1.33
CA ALA A 113 -24.47 -9.82 -1.71
C ALA A 113 -25.19 -10.18 -3.01
N SER A 114 -26.24 -9.44 -3.36
CA SER A 114 -27.01 -9.64 -4.60
C SER A 114 -26.39 -8.92 -5.81
N ASP A 115 -25.40 -8.07 -5.61
CA ASP A 115 -24.75 -7.34 -6.71
C ASP A 115 -23.60 -8.16 -7.32
N PRO A 116 -23.71 -8.63 -8.59
CA PRO A 116 -22.67 -9.40 -9.24
C PRO A 116 -21.38 -8.60 -9.45
N LYS A 117 -21.47 -7.26 -9.56
CA LYS A 117 -20.31 -6.39 -9.69
C LYS A 117 -19.46 -6.42 -8.42
N LEU A 118 -20.08 -6.47 -7.25
CA LEU A 118 -19.37 -6.58 -5.98
C LEU A 118 -18.54 -7.86 -5.93
N TRP A 119 -19.09 -8.98 -6.33
CA TRP A 119 -18.37 -10.26 -6.36
C TRP A 119 -17.21 -10.26 -7.35
N LEU A 120 -17.41 -9.65 -8.53
CA LEU A 120 -16.32 -9.49 -9.50
C LEU A 120 -15.16 -8.66 -8.93
N PHE A 121 -15.46 -7.52 -8.30
CA PHE A 121 -14.44 -6.68 -7.67
C PHE A 121 -13.78 -7.37 -6.48
N ALA A 122 -14.56 -8.09 -5.66
CA ALA A 122 -14.01 -8.86 -4.54
C ALA A 122 -13.05 -9.95 -5.03
N PHE A 123 -13.40 -10.68 -6.08
CA PHE A 123 -12.53 -11.68 -6.69
C PHE A 123 -11.26 -11.07 -7.27
N MET A 124 -11.39 -9.96 -8.02
CA MET A 124 -10.24 -9.24 -8.57
C MET A 124 -9.30 -8.74 -7.46
N GLN A 125 -9.85 -8.20 -6.38
CA GLN A 125 -9.08 -7.75 -5.24
C GLN A 125 -8.41 -8.92 -4.50
N HIS A 126 -9.11 -10.05 -4.37
CA HIS A 126 -8.53 -11.25 -3.77
C HIS A 126 -7.34 -11.77 -4.57
N MET A 127 -7.46 -11.86 -5.89
CA MET A 127 -6.35 -12.25 -6.77
C MET A 127 -5.17 -11.27 -6.68
N HIS A 128 -5.45 -9.97 -6.59
CA HIS A 128 -4.41 -8.96 -6.41
C HIS A 128 -3.67 -9.13 -5.07
N LEU A 129 -4.40 -9.36 -3.98
CA LEU A 129 -3.80 -9.58 -2.66
C LEU A 129 -3.01 -10.89 -2.60
N ALA A 130 -3.51 -11.96 -3.24
CA ALA A 130 -2.79 -13.23 -3.35
C ALA A 130 -1.44 -13.04 -4.08
N ALA A 131 -1.44 -12.32 -5.20
CA ALA A 131 -0.19 -11.98 -5.90
C ALA A 131 0.75 -11.11 -5.04
N ASN A 132 0.21 -10.26 -4.17
CA ASN A 132 0.99 -9.47 -3.22
C ASN A 132 1.63 -10.32 -2.12
N GLY A 133 1.12 -11.50 -1.82
CA GLY A 133 1.71 -12.44 -0.86
C GLY A 133 3.15 -12.81 -1.18
N PHE A 134 3.55 -12.78 -2.46
CA PHE A 134 4.94 -13.03 -2.87
C PHE A 134 5.96 -12.13 -2.17
N LYS A 135 5.60 -10.91 -1.77
CA LYS A 135 6.50 -10.01 -1.01
C LYS A 135 7.03 -10.66 0.28
N ASN A 136 6.24 -11.51 0.92
CA ASN A 136 6.61 -12.16 2.16
C ASN A 136 7.67 -13.26 1.94
N PHE A 137 7.70 -13.84 0.73
CA PHE A 137 8.68 -14.82 0.32
C PHE A 137 9.90 -14.20 -0.38
N PHE A 138 9.88 -12.90 -0.64
CA PHE A 138 10.94 -12.21 -1.35
C PHE A 138 12.33 -12.37 -0.70
N PRO A 139 12.50 -12.21 0.63
CA PRO A 139 13.78 -12.47 1.28
C PRO A 139 14.23 -13.94 1.14
N THR A 140 13.29 -14.89 1.18
CA THR A 140 13.58 -16.32 0.98
C THR A 140 14.09 -16.58 -0.43
N VAL A 141 13.50 -15.94 -1.44
CA VAL A 141 13.94 -16.06 -2.84
C VAL A 141 15.33 -15.42 -3.02
N VAL A 142 15.59 -14.27 -2.39
CA VAL A 142 16.93 -13.65 -2.41
C VAL A 142 17.95 -14.54 -1.71
N LYS A 143 17.56 -15.24 -0.63
CA LYS A 143 18.43 -16.19 0.06
C LYS A 143 18.87 -17.36 -0.82
N THR A 144 18.10 -17.74 -1.85
CA THR A 144 18.54 -18.76 -2.83
C THR A 144 19.70 -18.33 -3.70
N LEU A 145 20.13 -17.07 -3.61
CA LEU A 145 21.33 -16.54 -4.25
C LEU A 145 22.60 -16.80 -3.41
N GLU A 146 22.48 -17.53 -2.30
CA GLU A 146 23.60 -17.99 -1.43
C GLU A 146 24.44 -16.86 -0.81
N PHE A 147 23.88 -15.66 -0.67
CA PHE A 147 24.52 -14.57 0.06
C PHE A 147 24.32 -14.67 1.58
N ASN A 148 25.20 -14.01 2.34
CA ASN A 148 25.03 -13.83 3.78
C ASN A 148 23.69 -13.16 4.10
N THR A 149 23.14 -13.43 5.30
CA THR A 149 21.85 -12.90 5.73
C THR A 149 21.77 -11.38 5.66
N GLU A 150 22.84 -10.68 6.01
CA GLU A 150 22.89 -9.21 5.93
C GLU A 150 22.78 -8.71 4.48
N ILE A 151 23.57 -9.29 3.56
CA ILE A 151 23.52 -8.96 2.13
C ILE A 151 22.15 -9.32 1.54
N THR A 152 21.59 -10.46 1.92
CA THR A 152 20.25 -10.88 1.48
C THR A 152 19.19 -9.85 1.87
N LEU A 153 19.21 -9.37 3.10
CA LEU A 153 18.27 -8.34 3.56
C LEU A 153 18.52 -6.99 2.89
N ALA A 154 19.78 -6.59 2.69
CA ALA A 154 20.14 -5.37 1.97
C ALA A 154 19.67 -5.42 0.51
N LEU A 155 19.81 -6.55 -0.17
CA LEU A 155 19.38 -6.75 -1.56
C LEU A 155 17.84 -6.70 -1.74
N THR A 156 17.07 -6.79 -0.67
CA THR A 156 15.61 -6.60 -0.76
C THR A 156 15.22 -5.12 -0.93
N CYS A 157 16.06 -4.18 -0.51
CA CYS A 157 15.76 -2.75 -0.55
C CYS A 157 15.72 -2.15 -1.98
N PRO A 158 16.71 -2.35 -2.87
CA PRO A 158 16.74 -1.71 -4.18
C PRO A 158 15.51 -2.00 -5.06
N PRO A 159 15.00 -3.24 -5.16
CA PRO A 159 13.81 -3.54 -5.95
C PRO A 159 12.58 -2.75 -5.51
N TYR A 160 12.39 -2.57 -4.19
CA TYR A 160 11.26 -1.81 -3.67
C TYR A 160 11.42 -0.30 -3.86
N LEU A 161 12.64 0.23 -3.75
CA LEU A 161 12.89 1.65 -4.04
C LEU A 161 12.63 1.96 -5.51
N ILE A 162 13.17 1.15 -6.43
CA ILE A 162 12.93 1.30 -7.87
C ILE A 162 11.44 1.18 -8.17
N ALA A 163 10.77 0.18 -7.61
CA ALA A 163 9.32 0.00 -7.77
C ALA A 163 8.53 1.21 -7.23
N GLY A 164 8.96 1.80 -6.12
CA GLY A 164 8.36 3.01 -5.56
C GLY A 164 8.45 4.20 -6.50
N PHE A 165 9.64 4.50 -7.02
CA PHE A 165 9.85 5.57 -8.01
C PHE A 165 9.03 5.34 -9.29
N CYS A 166 9.07 4.13 -9.83
CA CYS A 166 8.26 3.76 -10.99
C CYS A 166 6.76 3.91 -10.73
N SER A 167 6.28 3.54 -9.53
CA SER A 167 4.87 3.67 -9.16
C SER A 167 4.42 5.13 -9.13
N ILE A 168 5.24 6.04 -8.62
CA ILE A 168 4.94 7.48 -8.60
C ILE A 168 4.87 8.02 -10.03
N ALA A 169 5.89 7.74 -10.84
CA ALA A 169 5.93 8.16 -12.24
C ALA A 169 4.74 7.62 -13.05
N TYR A 170 4.38 6.37 -12.81
CA TYR A 170 3.26 5.71 -13.46
C TYR A 170 1.90 6.28 -13.03
N SER A 171 1.75 6.58 -11.74
CA SER A 171 0.55 7.24 -11.21
C SER A 171 0.38 8.65 -11.80
N TYR A 172 1.47 9.39 -11.93
CA TYR A 172 1.47 10.71 -12.54
C TYR A 172 1.08 10.64 -14.03
N SER A 173 1.67 9.72 -14.78
CA SER A 173 1.35 9.47 -16.19
C SER A 173 -0.12 9.09 -16.38
N SER A 174 -0.62 8.13 -15.60
CA SER A 174 -2.03 7.70 -15.63
C SER A 174 -3.00 8.84 -15.31
N GLY A 175 -2.62 9.74 -14.39
CA GLY A 175 -3.41 10.94 -14.07
C GLY A 175 -3.44 11.96 -15.22
N ARG A 176 -2.31 12.16 -15.90
CA ARG A 176 -2.18 13.11 -16.99
C ARG A 176 -2.96 12.69 -18.26
N PHE A 177 -2.89 11.42 -18.61
CA PHE A 177 -3.59 10.89 -19.80
C PHE A 177 -5.04 10.50 -19.50
N ASN A 178 -5.48 10.49 -18.24
CA ASN A 178 -6.79 10.04 -17.79
C ASN A 178 -7.15 8.62 -18.30
N GLU A 179 -6.16 7.84 -18.67
CA GLU A 179 -6.28 6.45 -19.11
C GLU A 179 -5.76 5.51 -18.02
N ARG A 180 -6.64 4.70 -17.47
CA ARG A 180 -6.32 3.81 -16.35
C ARG A 180 -6.20 2.35 -16.77
N THR A 181 -7.03 1.91 -17.70
CA THR A 181 -7.13 0.51 -18.10
C THR A 181 -5.82 0.03 -18.74
N TRP A 182 -5.30 0.75 -19.70
CA TRP A 182 -4.05 0.39 -20.35
C TRP A 182 -2.85 0.43 -19.41
N HIS A 183 -2.78 1.43 -18.54
CA HIS A 183 -1.72 1.49 -17.53
C HIS A 183 -1.76 0.28 -16.60
N ILE A 184 -2.91 -0.12 -16.07
CA ILE A 184 -3.03 -1.31 -15.22
C ILE A 184 -2.65 -2.57 -16.00
N THR A 185 -3.15 -2.73 -17.22
CA THR A 185 -2.89 -3.92 -18.05
C THR A 185 -1.39 -4.08 -18.37
N VAL A 186 -0.74 -3.00 -18.80
CA VAL A 186 0.70 -3.01 -19.09
C VAL A 186 1.51 -3.33 -17.83
N ALA A 187 1.18 -2.72 -16.69
CA ALA A 187 1.87 -3.02 -15.44
C ALA A 187 1.72 -4.50 -15.03
N LYS A 188 0.53 -5.08 -15.20
CA LYS A 188 0.33 -6.51 -14.90
C LYS A 188 1.05 -7.41 -15.90
N ALA A 189 1.09 -7.06 -17.18
CA ALA A 189 1.89 -7.76 -18.17
C ALA A 189 3.39 -7.74 -17.81
N VAL A 190 3.93 -6.60 -17.38
CA VAL A 190 5.31 -6.49 -16.88
C VAL A 190 5.56 -7.39 -15.66
N ALA A 191 4.60 -7.45 -14.72
CA ALA A 191 4.71 -8.34 -13.56
C ALA A 191 4.76 -9.82 -13.97
N ILE A 192 3.88 -10.23 -14.90
CA ILE A 192 3.86 -11.61 -15.44
C ILE A 192 5.20 -11.93 -16.14
N PHE A 193 5.68 -11.01 -16.97
CA PHE A 193 6.97 -11.17 -17.66
C PHE A 193 8.12 -11.34 -16.65
N GLY A 194 8.18 -10.49 -15.62
CA GLY A 194 9.18 -10.61 -14.56
C GLY A 194 9.10 -11.95 -13.82
N PHE A 195 7.89 -12.44 -13.56
CA PHE A 195 7.70 -13.73 -12.90
C PHE A 195 8.16 -14.90 -13.78
N VAL A 196 7.78 -14.93 -15.06
CA VAL A 196 8.18 -15.95 -16.02
C VAL A 196 9.70 -15.95 -16.22
N LEU A 197 10.29 -14.76 -16.35
CA LEU A 197 11.75 -14.63 -16.47
C LEU A 197 12.47 -15.20 -15.24
N GLY A 198 11.98 -14.90 -14.04
CA GLY A 198 12.55 -15.40 -12.78
C GLY A 198 12.46 -16.93 -12.66
N PHE A 199 11.38 -17.53 -13.18
CA PHE A 199 11.21 -18.97 -13.20
C PHE A 199 12.10 -19.66 -14.27
N ALA A 200 12.21 -19.06 -15.45
CA ALA A 200 12.93 -19.65 -16.59
C ALA A 200 14.46 -19.57 -16.47
N THR A 201 15.00 -18.67 -15.63
CA THR A 201 16.43 -18.38 -15.59
C THR A 201 17.12 -18.99 -14.37
N LEU A 202 18.27 -19.64 -14.58
CA LEU A 202 19.13 -20.17 -13.51
C LEU A 202 20.22 -19.18 -13.08
N ASN A 203 20.53 -18.18 -13.91
CA ASN A 203 21.56 -17.19 -13.62
C ASN A 203 21.15 -16.23 -12.51
N MET A 204 22.01 -16.04 -11.50
CA MET A 204 21.76 -15.18 -10.33
C MET A 204 21.39 -13.73 -10.69
N GLY A 205 22.16 -13.12 -11.59
CA GLY A 205 21.92 -11.74 -12.02
C GLY A 205 20.58 -11.57 -12.72
N ALA A 206 20.21 -12.51 -13.58
CA ALA A 206 18.95 -12.49 -14.27
C ALA A 206 17.76 -12.77 -13.34
N LYS A 207 17.90 -13.62 -12.32
CA LYS A 207 16.91 -13.80 -11.27
C LYS A 207 16.66 -12.50 -10.50
N TYR A 208 17.74 -11.81 -10.11
CA TYR A 208 17.61 -10.55 -9.38
C TYR A 208 16.97 -9.45 -10.25
N PHE A 209 17.36 -9.37 -11.53
CA PHE A 209 16.70 -8.47 -12.47
C PHE A 209 15.21 -8.78 -12.64
N ALA A 210 14.86 -10.06 -12.78
CA ALA A 210 13.47 -10.50 -12.84
C ALA A 210 12.66 -10.08 -11.60
N MET A 211 13.26 -10.14 -10.41
CA MET A 211 12.65 -9.66 -9.16
C MET A 211 12.38 -8.15 -9.18
N ILE A 212 13.30 -7.35 -9.74
CA ILE A 212 13.11 -5.90 -9.92
C ILE A 212 11.92 -5.65 -10.84
N VAL A 213 11.90 -6.29 -12.02
CA VAL A 213 10.82 -6.15 -13.02
C VAL A 213 9.47 -6.56 -12.43
N PHE A 214 9.42 -7.69 -11.73
CA PHE A 214 8.22 -8.13 -11.03
C PHE A 214 7.73 -7.11 -9.99
N SER A 215 8.65 -6.55 -9.18
CA SER A 215 8.32 -5.57 -8.15
C SER A 215 7.73 -4.28 -8.74
N ILE A 216 8.23 -3.82 -9.89
CA ILE A 216 7.70 -2.67 -10.62
C ILE A 216 6.26 -2.94 -11.06
N GLY A 217 6.01 -4.04 -11.77
CA GLY A 217 4.70 -4.36 -12.30
C GLY A 217 3.64 -4.64 -11.21
N LYS A 218 4.07 -5.19 -10.07
CA LYS A 218 3.21 -5.47 -8.93
C LYS A 218 2.77 -4.20 -8.19
N THR A 219 3.67 -3.23 -8.02
CA THR A 219 3.47 -2.06 -7.18
C THR A 219 2.55 -1.01 -7.82
N CYS A 220 2.29 -1.13 -9.14
CA CYS A 220 1.38 -0.23 -9.83
C CYS A 220 -0.04 -0.31 -9.22
N PRO A 221 -0.58 0.79 -8.67
CA PRO A 221 -1.83 0.79 -7.92
C PRO A 221 -3.02 0.42 -8.81
N LEU A 222 -3.81 -0.56 -8.38
CA LEU A 222 -5.16 -0.80 -8.88
C LEU A 222 -6.07 0.33 -8.38
N ARG A 223 -6.11 1.45 -9.09
CA ARG A 223 -7.15 2.45 -8.83
C ARG A 223 -8.43 1.99 -9.50
N VAL A 224 -9.34 1.45 -8.70
CA VAL A 224 -10.73 1.27 -9.11
C VAL A 224 -11.29 2.66 -9.44
N PRO A 225 -11.86 2.87 -10.62
CA PRO A 225 -12.50 4.15 -10.95
C PRO A 225 -13.69 4.36 -9.99
N GLN A 226 -13.59 5.38 -9.13
CA GLN A 226 -14.71 5.80 -8.28
C GLN A 226 -15.66 6.77 -9.02
N THR A 227 -15.57 6.84 -10.33
CA THR A 227 -16.44 7.67 -11.13
C THR A 227 -17.17 6.83 -12.17
N TYR A 228 -18.33 6.30 -11.77
CA TYR A 228 -19.42 6.18 -12.71
C TYR A 228 -20.18 7.53 -12.67
N PRO A 229 -20.22 8.31 -13.76
CA PRO A 229 -21.28 9.28 -13.91
C PRO A 229 -22.57 8.48 -14.09
N TYR A 230 -23.53 8.71 -13.22
CA TYR A 230 -24.91 8.39 -13.49
C TYR A 230 -25.45 9.47 -14.40
#